data_b27bc9131665fee5d59a68be4bf11ce5
#
_entry.id   b27bc9131665fee5d59a68be4bf11ce5
#
_cell.length_a   1.000
_cell.length_b   1.000
_cell.length_c   1.000
_cell.angle_alpha   90.00
_cell.angle_beta   90.00
_cell.angle_gamma   90.00
#
_symmetry.space_group_name_H-M   'P 1'
#
loop_
_entity.id
_entity.type
_entity.pdbx_description
1 polymer ?
#
loop_
_entity_poly.entity_id
_entity_poly.type
_entity_poly.pdbx_seq_one_letter_code
_entity_poly.pdbx_strand_id
1 'polypeptide(L)'
;MVKPDQNYLFVDVGGGSTELTVYSQGQIVVSKSFKIGTVRLLKKMVDKSVWNSYKRWIIKHTSGYKQMSLLGSGGTINSLFKLSGNSAGEPLSYDFIKEKYKTFQSMSPKQMMVDFSFNADRADVIEQATRIYLMGMKHSNSSQIHVPKVGLADGMVKLLYKEKG
;
A
#
# COMPACT_ATOMS: atom_id res chain seq x y z
N MET A 1 3.56 -15.76 -0.39
CA MET A 1 2.28 -16.51 -0.43
C MET A 1 1.50 -16.15 0.82
N VAL A 2 0.20 -15.84 0.72
CA VAL A 2 -0.65 -15.56 1.88
C VAL A 2 -0.85 -16.88 2.64
N LYS A 3 -0.65 -16.83 3.96
CA LYS A 3 -0.85 -17.98 4.85
C LYS A 3 -2.18 -17.81 5.56
N PRO A 4 -3.02 -18.85 5.61
CA PRO A 4 -4.36 -18.77 6.22
C PRO A 4 -4.33 -18.41 7.71
N ASP A 5 -3.26 -18.76 8.42
CA ASP A 5 -3.04 -18.54 9.85
C ASP A 5 -2.50 -17.15 10.19
N GLN A 6 -2.24 -16.31 9.19
CA GLN A 6 -1.72 -14.97 9.37
C GLN A 6 -2.76 -13.90 9.08
N ASN A 7 -2.57 -12.72 9.67
CA ASN A 7 -3.43 -11.57 9.49
C ASN A 7 -2.80 -10.58 8.53
N TYR A 8 -3.58 -10.11 7.56
CA TYR A 8 -3.10 -9.19 6.53
C TYR A 8 -4.01 -7.99 6.39
N LEU A 9 -3.39 -6.85 6.16
CA LEU A 9 -4.03 -5.66 5.63
C LEU A 9 -3.60 -5.49 4.16
N PHE A 10 -4.52 -5.76 3.24
CA PHE A 10 -4.32 -5.46 1.83
C PHE A 10 -4.50 -3.98 1.59
N VAL A 11 -3.58 -3.38 0.86
CA VAL A 11 -3.57 -1.97 0.49
C VAL A 11 -3.37 -1.89 -1.01
N ASP A 12 -4.44 -1.62 -1.73
CA ASP A 12 -4.39 -1.42 -3.19
C ASP A 12 -4.55 0.07 -3.51
N VAL A 13 -3.49 0.67 -4.07
CA VAL A 13 -3.42 2.11 -4.35
C VAL A 13 -3.61 2.37 -5.82
N GLY A 14 -4.78 2.89 -6.16
CA GLY A 14 -5.12 3.39 -7.48
C GLY A 14 -4.96 4.90 -7.63
N GLY A 15 -5.32 5.40 -8.80
CA GLY A 15 -5.31 6.85 -9.08
C GLY A 15 -6.40 7.61 -8.35
N GLY A 16 -7.60 7.04 -8.25
CA GLY A 16 -8.79 7.65 -7.67
C GLY A 16 -9.10 7.24 -6.24
N SER A 17 -8.73 6.05 -5.84
CA SER A 17 -9.06 5.45 -4.54
C SER A 17 -7.95 4.57 -4.02
N THR A 18 -8.05 4.22 -2.74
CA THR A 18 -7.29 3.17 -2.09
C THR A 18 -8.26 2.20 -1.45
N GLU A 19 -8.15 0.94 -1.82
CA GLU A 19 -8.92 -0.15 -1.26
C GLU A 19 -8.14 -0.79 -0.11
N LEU A 20 -8.82 -0.92 1.04
CA LEU A 20 -8.30 -1.63 2.21
C LEU A 20 -9.14 -2.87 2.46
N THR A 21 -8.47 -4.01 2.68
CA THR A 21 -9.13 -5.28 3.05
C THR A 21 -8.37 -5.94 4.18
N VAL A 22 -9.05 -6.23 5.28
CA VAL A 22 -8.51 -7.04 6.37
C VAL A 22 -8.84 -8.50 6.10
N TYR A 23 -7.82 -9.32 6.13
CA TYR A 23 -7.91 -10.77 5.98
C TYR A 23 -7.34 -11.44 7.22
N SER A 24 -8.07 -12.41 7.77
CA SER A 24 -7.68 -13.16 8.97
C SER A 24 -8.34 -14.53 8.96
N GLN A 25 -7.66 -15.53 9.46
CA GLN A 25 -8.18 -16.89 9.58
C GLN A 25 -8.76 -17.45 8.27
N GLY A 26 -8.07 -17.21 7.16
CA GLY A 26 -8.48 -17.76 5.88
C GLY A 26 -9.60 -16.96 5.15
N GLN A 27 -10.12 -15.87 5.71
CA GLN A 27 -11.27 -15.16 5.15
C GLN A 27 -11.14 -13.62 5.19
N ILE A 28 -11.91 -12.95 4.34
CA ILE A 28 -12.07 -11.49 4.40
C ILE A 28 -12.94 -11.16 5.61
N VAL A 29 -12.40 -10.31 6.50
CA VAL A 29 -13.12 -9.80 7.67
C VAL A 29 -13.92 -8.56 7.29
N VAL A 30 -13.28 -7.61 6.60
CA VAL A 30 -13.88 -6.34 6.21
C VAL A 30 -13.10 -5.69 5.09
N SER A 31 -13.80 -4.97 4.21
CA SER A 31 -13.19 -4.17 3.14
C SER A 31 -13.79 -2.76 3.09
N LYS A 32 -12.98 -1.79 2.66
CA LYS A 32 -13.45 -0.42 2.44
C LYS A 32 -12.61 0.30 1.40
N SER A 33 -13.28 1.05 0.51
CA SER A 33 -12.64 1.99 -0.41
C SER A 33 -12.63 3.40 0.20
N PHE A 34 -11.50 4.07 0.03
CA PHE A 34 -11.30 5.47 0.42
C PHE A 34 -11.00 6.31 -0.81
N LYS A 35 -11.58 7.49 -0.88
CA LYS A 35 -11.30 8.45 -1.96
C LYS A 35 -9.92 9.12 -1.77
N ILE A 36 -8.90 8.29 -1.56
CA ILE A 36 -7.49 8.64 -1.48
C ILE A 36 -6.79 7.86 -2.59
N GLY A 37 -6.34 8.55 -3.62
CA GLY A 37 -5.61 7.94 -4.73
C GLY A 37 -4.53 8.90 -5.21
N THR A 38 -3.56 8.39 -5.92
CA THR A 38 -2.37 9.16 -6.33
C THR A 38 -2.71 10.41 -7.13
N VAL A 39 -3.64 10.28 -8.09
CA VAL A 39 -4.09 11.41 -8.92
C VAL A 39 -4.90 12.43 -8.11
N ARG A 40 -5.74 11.95 -7.17
CA ARG A 40 -6.49 12.86 -6.27
C ARG A 40 -5.56 13.65 -5.37
N LEU A 41 -4.52 13.02 -4.86
CA LEU A 41 -3.52 13.68 -4.01
C LEU A 41 -2.72 14.70 -4.79
N LEU A 42 -2.27 14.34 -6.00
CA LEU A 42 -1.57 15.26 -6.89
C LEU A 42 -2.42 16.51 -7.21
N LYS A 43 -3.72 16.32 -7.42
CA LYS A 43 -4.68 17.42 -7.65
C LYS A 43 -5.17 18.11 -6.38
N LYS A 44 -4.63 17.79 -5.20
CA LYS A 44 -5.04 18.33 -3.89
C LYS A 44 -6.53 18.17 -3.58
N MET A 45 -7.14 17.08 -4.03
CA MET A 45 -8.57 16.76 -3.90
C MET A 45 -8.89 15.86 -2.69
N VAL A 46 -7.98 15.71 -1.75
CA VAL A 46 -8.15 14.83 -0.58
C VAL A 46 -8.12 15.66 0.70
N ASP A 47 -9.27 15.79 1.33
CA ASP A 47 -9.42 16.54 2.56
C ASP A 47 -8.80 15.80 3.77
N LYS A 48 -8.45 16.59 4.79
CA LYS A 48 -7.94 16.07 6.08
C LYS A 48 -8.92 15.09 6.73
N SER A 49 -10.21 15.27 6.56
CA SER A 49 -11.27 14.39 7.07
C SER A 49 -11.19 12.97 6.49
N VAL A 50 -10.84 12.84 5.20
CA VAL A 50 -10.69 11.56 4.51
C VAL A 50 -9.49 10.81 5.08
N TRP A 51 -8.35 11.49 5.29
CA TRP A 51 -7.18 10.93 5.96
C TRP A 51 -7.47 10.48 7.40
N ASN A 52 -8.24 11.26 8.15
CA ASN A 52 -8.67 10.89 9.49
C ASN A 52 -9.57 9.65 9.49
N SER A 53 -10.45 9.52 8.50
CA SER A 53 -11.29 8.33 8.31
C SER A 53 -10.47 7.11 7.95
N TYR A 54 -9.48 7.24 7.05
CA TYR A 54 -8.53 6.19 6.69
C TYR A 54 -7.77 5.68 7.92
N LYS A 55 -7.16 6.58 8.67
CA LYS A 55 -6.45 6.26 9.92
C LYS A 55 -7.35 5.53 10.93
N ARG A 56 -8.53 6.10 11.24
CA ARG A 56 -9.46 5.52 12.23
C ARG A 56 -9.92 4.13 11.83
N TRP A 57 -10.19 3.93 10.53
CA TRP A 57 -10.62 2.64 10.02
C TRP A 57 -9.54 1.59 10.20
N ILE A 58 -8.29 1.89 9.84
CA ILE A 58 -7.17 0.96 10.01
C ILE A 58 -7.04 0.59 11.49
N ILE A 59 -6.92 1.56 12.39
CA ILE A 59 -6.79 1.31 13.82
C ILE A 59 -7.93 0.45 14.32
N LYS A 60 -9.19 0.80 13.99
CA LYS A 60 -10.38 0.06 14.43
C LYS A 60 -10.34 -1.41 14.04
N HIS A 61 -9.89 -1.71 12.83
CA HIS A 61 -9.99 -3.07 12.28
C HIS A 61 -8.69 -3.88 12.38
N THR A 62 -7.59 -3.29 12.87
CA THR A 62 -6.31 -4.00 13.00
C THR A 62 -5.78 -4.09 14.43
N SER A 63 -6.24 -3.25 15.36
CA SER A 63 -5.72 -3.20 16.74
C SER A 63 -5.97 -4.46 17.58
N GLY A 64 -6.92 -5.30 17.20
CA GLY A 64 -7.20 -6.58 17.87
C GLY A 64 -6.23 -7.71 17.52
N TYR A 65 -5.36 -7.51 16.54
CA TYR A 65 -4.41 -8.54 16.08
C TYR A 65 -3.02 -8.28 16.68
N LYS A 66 -2.40 -9.34 17.23
CA LYS A 66 -1.03 -9.26 17.78
C LYS A 66 0.01 -8.90 16.73
N GLN A 67 -0.18 -9.40 15.52
CA GLN A 67 0.70 -9.16 14.38
C GLN A 67 -0.13 -8.98 13.11
N MET A 68 0.18 -7.94 12.37
CA MET A 68 -0.42 -7.61 11.09
C MET A 68 0.70 -7.42 10.06
N SER A 69 0.57 -8.05 8.89
CA SER A 69 1.46 -7.79 7.75
C SER A 69 0.70 -7.03 6.68
N LEU A 70 1.35 -6.08 6.00
CA LEU A 70 0.75 -5.46 4.83
C LEU A 70 1.01 -6.30 3.58
N LEU A 71 0.02 -6.28 2.70
CA LEU A 71 0.15 -6.70 1.30
C LEU A 71 -0.17 -5.50 0.43
N GLY A 72 0.83 -5.00 -0.29
CA GLY A 72 0.70 -3.84 -1.16
C GLY A 72 0.52 -4.26 -2.61
N SER A 73 -0.47 -3.67 -3.31
CA SER A 73 -0.63 -3.78 -4.75
C SER A 73 -0.67 -2.41 -5.42
N GLY A 74 -0.37 -2.39 -6.71
CA GLY A 74 -0.32 -1.17 -7.51
C GLY A 74 1.08 -0.88 -8.07
N GLY A 75 1.11 -0.02 -9.07
CA GLY A 75 2.37 0.27 -9.80
C GLY A 75 3.44 0.92 -8.93
N THR A 76 3.07 1.70 -7.92
CA THR A 76 4.02 2.39 -7.04
C THR A 76 4.76 1.44 -6.13
N ILE A 77 4.06 0.52 -5.46
CA ILE A 77 4.72 -0.43 -4.57
C ILE A 77 5.67 -1.35 -5.34
N ASN A 78 5.35 -1.70 -6.58
CA ASN A 78 6.25 -2.43 -7.46
C ASN A 78 7.51 -1.62 -7.80
N SER A 79 7.40 -0.30 -7.97
CA SER A 79 8.58 0.57 -8.18
C SER A 79 9.44 0.62 -6.92
N LEU A 80 8.84 0.76 -5.74
CA LEU A 80 9.55 0.71 -4.45
C LEU A 80 10.26 -0.63 -4.25
N PHE A 81 9.60 -1.74 -4.61
CA PHE A 81 10.19 -3.06 -4.54
C PHE A 81 11.42 -3.19 -5.44
N LYS A 82 11.37 -2.66 -6.67
CA LYS A 82 12.54 -2.64 -7.56
C LYS A 82 13.69 -1.82 -6.97
N LEU A 83 13.41 -0.69 -6.32
CA LEU A 83 14.42 0.15 -5.68
C LEU A 83 15.07 -0.48 -4.44
N SER A 84 14.42 -1.44 -3.79
CA SER A 84 14.98 -2.10 -2.61
C SER A 84 16.09 -3.08 -2.94
N GLY A 85 16.14 -3.60 -4.15
CA GLY A 85 17.05 -4.69 -4.52
C GLY A 85 16.71 -6.04 -3.89
N ASN A 86 15.59 -6.15 -3.18
CA ASN A 86 15.16 -7.38 -2.53
C ASN A 86 14.85 -8.48 -3.53
N SER A 87 15.08 -9.72 -3.13
CA SER A 87 14.69 -10.91 -3.88
C SER A 87 13.17 -11.12 -3.86
N ALA A 88 12.66 -11.82 -4.87
CA ALA A 88 11.22 -12.09 -4.97
C ALA A 88 10.69 -12.81 -3.71
N GLY A 89 9.68 -12.24 -3.09
CA GLY A 89 9.06 -12.76 -1.86
C GLY A 89 9.59 -12.14 -0.56
N GLU A 90 10.71 -11.42 -0.60
CA GLU A 90 11.18 -10.64 0.54
C GLU A 90 10.32 -9.39 0.74
N PRO A 91 9.93 -9.06 1.97
CA PRO A 91 9.14 -7.86 2.23
C PRO A 91 9.99 -6.60 2.24
N LEU A 92 9.35 -5.45 2.03
CA LEU A 92 9.93 -4.14 2.32
C LEU A 92 9.71 -3.80 3.79
N SER A 93 10.73 -3.26 4.45
CA SER A 93 10.61 -2.82 5.84
C SER A 93 9.93 -1.44 5.94
N TYR A 94 9.34 -1.16 7.11
CA TYR A 94 8.79 0.15 7.43
C TYR A 94 9.84 1.26 7.29
N ASP A 95 11.07 1.00 7.76
CA ASP A 95 12.15 1.99 7.70
C ASP A 95 12.56 2.30 6.26
N PHE A 96 12.63 1.30 5.38
CA PHE A 96 12.87 1.50 3.95
C PHE A 96 11.79 2.40 3.31
N ILE A 97 10.51 2.09 3.55
CA ILE A 97 9.40 2.90 3.01
C ILE A 97 9.45 4.33 3.54
N LYS A 98 9.76 4.51 4.83
CA LYS A 98 9.88 5.82 5.48
C LYS A 98 11.07 6.62 4.93
N GLU A 99 12.20 5.96 4.69
CA GLU A 99 13.37 6.59 4.07
C GLU A 99 13.05 7.04 2.64
N LYS A 100 12.48 6.17 1.81
CA LYS A 100 12.11 6.53 0.43
C LYS A 100 11.08 7.66 0.39
N TYR A 101 10.11 7.67 1.29
CA TYR A 101 9.16 8.77 1.40
C TYR A 101 9.86 10.11 1.66
N LYS A 102 10.82 10.17 2.60
CA LYS A 102 11.62 11.37 2.88
C LYS A 102 12.46 11.79 1.67
N THR A 103 13.09 10.83 1.00
CA THR A 103 13.87 11.06 -0.21
C THR A 103 13.01 11.73 -1.29
N PHE A 104 11.84 11.15 -1.58
CA PHE A 104 10.95 11.70 -2.62
C PHE A 104 10.40 13.08 -2.25
N GLN A 105 10.16 13.38 -0.96
CA GLN A 105 9.76 14.71 -0.52
C GLN A 105 10.82 15.80 -0.78
N SER A 106 12.08 15.43 -0.81
CA SER A 106 13.20 16.36 -1.04
C SER A 106 13.58 16.53 -2.50
N MET A 107 12.95 15.77 -3.42
CA MET A 107 13.31 15.74 -4.84
C MET A 107 12.21 16.33 -5.72
N SER A 108 12.61 16.95 -6.82
CA SER A 108 11.69 17.29 -7.90
C SER A 108 11.37 16.06 -8.76
N PRO A 109 10.23 16.04 -9.46
CA PRO A 109 9.91 14.95 -10.40
C PRO A 109 11.02 14.72 -11.45
N LYS A 110 11.65 15.78 -11.94
CA LYS A 110 12.78 15.69 -12.90
C LYS A 110 13.97 14.94 -12.30
N GLN A 111 14.33 15.24 -11.05
CA GLN A 111 15.42 14.52 -10.35
C GLN A 111 15.04 13.04 -10.17
N MET A 112 13.80 12.73 -9.78
CA MET A 112 13.36 11.34 -9.64
C MET A 112 13.38 10.56 -10.96
N MET A 113 13.09 11.22 -12.09
CA MET A 113 13.20 10.60 -13.43
C MET A 113 14.66 10.24 -13.75
N VAL A 114 15.61 11.10 -13.40
CA VAL A 114 17.04 10.87 -13.65
C VAL A 114 17.60 9.82 -12.69
N ASP A 115 17.41 9.98 -11.39
CA ASP A 115 18.10 9.20 -10.37
C ASP A 115 17.51 7.79 -10.20
N PHE A 116 16.20 7.63 -10.46
CA PHE A 116 15.48 6.35 -10.31
C PHE A 116 14.95 5.78 -11.62
N SER A 117 15.22 6.40 -12.74
CA SER A 117 14.71 6.00 -14.07
C SER A 117 13.19 5.87 -14.11
N PHE A 118 12.46 6.73 -13.38
CA PHE A 118 11.01 6.79 -13.45
C PHE A 118 10.57 7.49 -14.72
N ASN A 119 9.44 7.04 -15.29
CA ASN A 119 8.73 7.88 -16.27
C ASN A 119 8.03 9.05 -15.56
N ALA A 120 7.59 10.05 -16.33
CA ALA A 120 6.97 11.26 -15.79
C ALA A 120 5.76 10.94 -14.89
N ASP A 121 4.86 10.08 -15.36
CA ASP A 121 3.64 9.69 -14.62
C ASP A 121 3.99 9.05 -13.26
N ARG A 122 5.07 8.28 -13.21
CA ARG A 122 5.54 7.67 -11.95
C ARG A 122 6.18 8.71 -11.03
N ALA A 123 7.04 9.56 -11.56
CA ALA A 123 7.70 10.60 -10.79
C ALA A 123 6.71 11.57 -10.13
N ASP A 124 5.60 11.87 -10.82
CA ASP A 124 4.56 12.77 -10.31
C ASP A 124 3.79 12.20 -9.12
N VAL A 125 3.63 10.87 -9.03
CA VAL A 125 2.74 10.25 -8.04
C VAL A 125 3.44 9.39 -6.98
N ILE A 126 4.74 9.10 -7.15
CA ILE A 126 5.46 8.14 -6.30
C ILE A 126 5.47 8.55 -4.82
N GLU A 127 5.70 9.83 -4.53
CA GLU A 127 5.71 10.36 -3.17
C GLU A 127 4.34 10.18 -2.51
N GLN A 128 3.28 10.57 -3.21
CA GLN A 128 1.91 10.51 -2.69
C GLN A 128 1.47 9.06 -2.39
N ALA A 129 1.78 8.12 -3.27
CA ALA A 129 1.45 6.72 -3.07
C ALA A 129 2.30 6.10 -1.95
N THR A 130 3.59 6.44 -1.86
CA THR A 130 4.45 5.99 -0.76
C THR A 130 3.90 6.43 0.59
N ARG A 131 3.36 7.66 0.69
CA ARG A 131 2.67 8.15 1.89
C ARG A 131 1.47 7.27 2.28
N ILE A 132 0.68 6.81 1.32
CA ILE A 132 -0.48 5.95 1.61
C ILE A 132 -0.03 4.64 2.26
N TYR A 133 0.96 3.96 1.70
CA TYR A 133 1.51 2.72 2.27
C TYR A 133 2.13 2.95 3.64
N LEU A 134 2.93 4.02 3.80
CA LEU A 134 3.55 4.37 5.08
C LEU A 134 2.50 4.60 6.18
N MET A 135 1.40 5.30 5.86
CA MET A 135 0.27 5.48 6.77
C MET A 135 -0.42 4.16 7.10
N GLY A 136 -0.60 3.29 6.11
CA GLY A 136 -1.14 1.94 6.29
C GLY A 136 -0.31 1.14 7.29
N MET A 137 1.00 1.06 7.09
CA MET A 137 1.93 0.36 7.97
C MET A 137 1.94 0.95 9.38
N LYS A 138 2.03 2.27 9.50
CA LYS A 138 2.07 2.98 10.79
C LYS A 138 0.83 2.70 11.64
N HIS A 139 -0.36 2.76 11.05
CA HIS A 139 -1.62 2.66 11.79
C HIS A 139 -2.09 1.23 12.03
N SER A 140 -1.57 0.25 11.28
CA SER A 140 -1.76 -1.17 11.54
C SER A 140 -0.64 -1.77 12.41
N ASN A 141 0.34 -0.95 12.82
CA ASN A 141 1.53 -1.40 13.55
C ASN A 141 2.30 -2.51 12.82
N SER A 142 2.35 -2.42 11.50
CA SER A 142 3.05 -3.39 10.66
C SER A 142 4.48 -2.94 10.37
N SER A 143 5.44 -3.80 10.62
CA SER A 143 6.86 -3.55 10.33
C SER A 143 7.26 -3.89 8.89
N GLN A 144 6.41 -4.61 8.17
CA GLN A 144 6.71 -5.16 6.83
C GLN A 144 5.54 -5.02 5.88
N ILE A 145 5.86 -4.80 4.60
CA ILE A 145 4.90 -4.86 3.50
C ILE A 145 5.40 -5.84 2.44
N HIS A 146 4.61 -6.84 2.15
CA HIS A 146 4.87 -7.79 1.07
C HIS A 146 4.30 -7.26 -0.24
N VAL A 147 5.05 -7.48 -1.31
CA VAL A 147 4.67 -7.06 -2.67
C VAL A 147 4.49 -8.32 -3.51
N PRO A 148 3.26 -8.81 -3.67
CA PRO A 148 3.01 -9.99 -4.48
C PRO A 148 3.31 -9.70 -5.96
N LYS A 149 3.83 -10.69 -6.69
CA LYS A 149 4.00 -10.57 -8.15
C LYS A 149 2.65 -10.27 -8.81
N VAL A 150 2.67 -9.40 -9.83
CA VAL A 150 1.50 -9.10 -10.67
C VAL A 150 0.87 -10.42 -11.15
N GLY A 151 -0.44 -10.57 -10.94
CA GLY A 151 -1.18 -11.83 -11.20
C GLY A 151 -1.51 -12.65 -9.94
N LEU A 152 -0.69 -12.59 -8.89
CA LEU A 152 -1.01 -13.22 -7.60
C LEU A 152 -2.01 -12.35 -6.79
N ALA A 153 -1.88 -11.03 -6.85
CA ALA A 153 -2.85 -10.11 -6.25
C ALA A 153 -4.22 -10.25 -6.92
N ASP A 154 -4.27 -10.30 -8.25
CA ASP A 154 -5.50 -10.54 -9.02
C ASP A 154 -6.09 -11.92 -8.76
N GLY A 155 -5.26 -12.96 -8.63
CA GLY A 155 -5.68 -14.31 -8.27
C GLY A 155 -6.22 -14.41 -6.85
N MET A 156 -5.63 -13.67 -5.91
CA MET A 156 -6.08 -13.64 -4.51
C MET A 156 -7.36 -12.84 -4.34
N VAL A 157 -7.47 -11.69 -4.99
CA VAL A 157 -8.73 -10.93 -5.04
C VAL A 157 -9.84 -11.76 -5.70
N LYS A 158 -9.56 -12.47 -6.78
CA LYS A 158 -10.55 -13.36 -7.44
C LYS A 158 -10.94 -14.57 -6.60
N LEU A 159 -10.00 -15.18 -5.86
CA LEU A 159 -10.32 -16.26 -4.90
C LEU A 159 -11.21 -15.74 -3.77
N LEU A 160 -10.92 -14.53 -3.26
CA LEU A 160 -11.67 -13.91 -2.19
C LEU A 160 -13.07 -13.43 -2.65
N TYR A 161 -13.26 -13.13 -3.94
CA TYR A 161 -14.59 -12.80 -4.51
C TYR A 161 -15.39 -14.03 -4.92
N LYS A 162 -14.76 -15.18 -5.25
CA LYS A 162 -15.47 -16.42 -5.62
C LYS A 162 -16.17 -17.11 -4.46
N GLU A 163 -15.75 -16.88 -3.22
CA GLU A 163 -16.40 -17.44 -2.02
C GLU A 163 -17.65 -16.66 -1.58
N LYS A 164 -18.02 -15.60 -2.30
CA LYS A 164 -19.24 -14.80 -2.04
C LYS A 164 -20.37 -15.01 -3.06
N GLY A 165 -20.24 -16.03 -3.93
CA GLY A 165 -21.30 -16.41 -4.90
C GLY A 165 -22.04 -17.66 -4.44
#